data_20898933ffda0d89ed14350894b83989
#
_entry.id   20898933ffda0d89ed14350894b83989
#
_cell.length_a   1.000
_cell.length_b   1.000
_cell.length_c   1.000
_cell.angle_alpha   90.00
_cell.angle_beta   90.00
_cell.angle_gamma   90.00
#
_symmetry.space_group_name_H-M   'P 1'
#
loop_
_entity.id
_entity.type
_entity.pdbx_description
1 polymer ?
#
loop_
_entity_poly.entity_id
_entity_poly.type
_entity_poly.pdbx_seq_one_letter_code
_entity_poly.pdbx_strand_id
1 'polypeptide(L)'
;YFDKMISEDSVPESFSKCVKRYTKTENATIGEVISDIYHFMDCKYRNEYYYKNTILNQLLIKKHDLYNTAALTELPVGDSKADFIMINGRGVVYEIKTDLDNLLRLENQIKDYYKVFSYVYVVVGNKQLLHAKEFLKDQKVGIYELTSSGKLICRKKAFCNKENLSYEAMFQVLRKAEFESILLKHFHKLPEVNSFQYYRECQKWLKRVNIITLQNDVMKCLKSRTLMLVENKLEEKVPYELRFYAYFSKKFNSDY
;
A
#
# COMPACT_ATOMS: atom_id res chain seq x y z
N TYR A 1 0.76 -13.06 11.97
CA TYR A 1 -0.06 -14.21 12.39
C TYR A 1 -0.76 -14.85 11.19
N PHE A 2 -1.53 -14.10 10.39
CA PHE A 2 -2.20 -14.63 9.19
C PHE A 2 -1.23 -15.24 8.19
N ASP A 3 -0.08 -14.60 7.94
CA ASP A 3 0.96 -15.13 7.05
C ASP A 3 1.50 -16.49 7.49
N LYS A 4 1.67 -16.70 8.80
CA LYS A 4 2.08 -18.01 9.35
C LYS A 4 1.01 -19.07 9.24
N MET A 5 -0.26 -18.72 9.42
CA MET A 5 -1.39 -19.65 9.33
C MET A 5 -1.56 -20.25 7.93
N ILE A 6 -1.30 -19.47 6.90
CA ILE A 6 -1.54 -19.88 5.50
C ILE A 6 -0.26 -20.44 4.86
N SER A 7 0.93 -20.19 5.45
CA SER A 7 2.21 -20.66 4.93
C SER A 7 2.64 -22.03 5.45
N GLU A 8 2.09 -22.50 6.56
CA GLU A 8 2.43 -23.78 7.17
C GLU A 8 1.34 -24.82 6.87
N ASP A 9 1.73 -26.03 6.39
CA ASP A 9 0.82 -27.15 6.14
C ASP A 9 0.25 -27.77 7.44
N SER A 10 0.68 -27.26 8.60
CA SER A 10 0.18 -27.64 9.93
C SER A 10 -0.27 -26.42 10.71
N VAL A 11 -1.42 -26.50 11.35
CA VAL A 11 -1.94 -25.46 12.23
C VAL A 11 -1.03 -25.30 13.45
N PRO A 12 -0.32 -24.19 13.64
CA PRO A 12 0.58 -24.03 14.78
C PRO A 12 -0.18 -24.14 16.11
N GLU A 13 0.45 -24.70 17.14
CA GLU A 13 -0.16 -24.80 18.49
C GLU A 13 -0.58 -23.44 19.06
N SER A 14 0.13 -22.37 18.68
CA SER A 14 -0.24 -21.00 18.98
C SER A 14 -1.57 -20.56 18.35
N PHE A 15 -1.94 -21.16 17.21
CA PHE A 15 -3.23 -20.92 16.56
C PHE A 15 -4.37 -21.60 17.31
N SER A 16 -4.20 -22.86 17.73
CA SER A 16 -5.19 -23.55 18.58
C SER A 16 -5.50 -22.78 19.86
N LYS A 17 -4.48 -22.15 20.48
CA LYS A 17 -4.66 -21.27 21.64
C LYS A 17 -5.40 -19.96 21.28
N CYS A 18 -5.11 -19.41 20.11
CA CYS A 18 -5.80 -18.23 19.60
C CYS A 18 -7.27 -18.54 19.26
N VAL A 19 -7.53 -19.66 18.58
CA VAL A 19 -8.89 -20.16 18.26
C VAL A 19 -9.71 -20.30 19.54
N LYS A 20 -9.23 -21.06 20.53
CA LYS A 20 -9.92 -21.28 21.82
C LYS A 20 -10.21 -19.97 22.56
N ARG A 21 -9.45 -18.91 22.31
CA ARG A 21 -9.63 -17.61 22.97
C ARG A 21 -10.69 -16.74 22.31
N TYR A 22 -10.87 -16.87 20.99
CA TYR A 22 -11.72 -15.98 20.20
C TYR A 22 -12.93 -16.66 19.53
N THR A 23 -12.98 -17.99 19.52
CA THR A 23 -14.13 -18.75 19.01
C THR A 23 -14.90 -19.41 20.14
N LYS A 24 -16.22 -19.43 20.02
CA LYS A 24 -17.13 -20.05 21.01
C LYS A 24 -17.45 -21.49 20.70
N THR A 25 -17.01 -22.02 19.55
CA THR A 25 -17.36 -23.36 19.05
C THR A 25 -16.14 -24.28 19.03
N GLU A 26 -16.23 -25.43 19.69
CA GLU A 26 -15.13 -26.43 19.76
C GLU A 26 -14.83 -27.12 18.42
N ASN A 27 -15.76 -27.08 17.45
CA ASN A 27 -15.65 -27.71 16.13
C ASN A 27 -15.74 -26.71 14.96
N ALA A 28 -15.31 -25.45 15.15
CA ALA A 28 -15.37 -24.46 14.10
C ALA A 28 -14.39 -24.78 12.95
N THR A 29 -14.81 -24.60 11.73
CA THR A 29 -13.94 -24.64 10.55
C THR A 29 -12.95 -23.49 10.58
N ILE A 30 -11.82 -23.62 9.87
CA ILE A 30 -10.82 -22.53 9.75
C ILE A 30 -11.46 -21.24 9.22
N GLY A 31 -12.40 -21.35 8.28
CA GLY A 31 -13.13 -20.19 7.74
C GLY A 31 -13.95 -19.45 8.82
N GLU A 32 -14.71 -20.18 9.64
CA GLU A 32 -15.48 -19.60 10.73
C GLU A 32 -14.57 -18.91 11.77
N VAL A 33 -13.46 -19.55 12.10
CA VAL A 33 -12.46 -18.97 13.00
C VAL A 33 -11.90 -17.64 12.46
N ILE A 34 -11.58 -17.59 11.18
CA ILE A 34 -11.08 -16.39 10.52
C ILE A 34 -12.13 -15.28 10.57
N SER A 35 -13.38 -15.60 10.24
CA SER A 35 -14.50 -14.65 10.29
C SER A 35 -14.74 -14.13 11.71
N ASP A 36 -14.69 -14.98 12.72
CA ASP A 36 -14.84 -14.60 14.13
C ASP A 36 -13.70 -13.66 14.58
N ILE A 37 -12.45 -13.99 14.23
CA ILE A 37 -11.29 -13.11 14.53
C ILE A 37 -11.45 -11.77 13.83
N TYR A 38 -11.88 -11.76 12.57
CA TYR A 38 -12.06 -10.51 11.82
C TYR A 38 -13.19 -9.66 12.41
N HIS A 39 -14.29 -10.29 12.79
CA HIS A 39 -15.39 -9.64 13.51
C HIS A 39 -14.93 -9.07 14.87
N PHE A 40 -14.12 -9.84 15.62
CA PHE A 40 -13.53 -9.33 16.86
C PHE A 40 -12.65 -8.08 16.61
N MET A 41 -11.83 -8.12 15.54
CA MET A 41 -11.03 -6.93 15.17
C MET A 41 -11.94 -5.74 14.85
N ASP A 42 -13.04 -5.95 14.13
CA ASP A 42 -13.98 -4.87 13.82
C ASP A 42 -14.58 -4.23 15.08
N CYS A 43 -14.99 -5.06 16.04
CA CYS A 43 -15.70 -4.59 17.25
C CYS A 43 -14.79 -4.05 18.35
N LYS A 44 -13.56 -4.57 18.48
CA LYS A 44 -12.69 -4.31 19.63
C LYS A 44 -11.41 -3.57 19.30
N TYR A 45 -10.76 -3.93 18.20
CA TYR A 45 -9.47 -3.37 17.83
C TYR A 45 -9.19 -3.51 16.35
N ARG A 46 -9.43 -2.44 15.61
CA ARG A 46 -9.13 -2.38 14.18
C ARG A 46 -7.64 -2.10 14.00
N ASN A 47 -6.87 -3.17 13.76
CA ASN A 47 -5.44 -3.08 13.48
C ASN A 47 -5.17 -2.64 12.04
N GLU A 48 -3.92 -2.45 11.69
CA GLU A 48 -3.48 -2.03 10.35
C GLU A 48 -3.96 -2.96 9.23
N TYR A 49 -4.01 -4.30 9.47
CA TYR A 49 -4.55 -5.25 8.50
C TYR A 49 -6.02 -4.95 8.17
N TYR A 50 -6.84 -4.66 9.18
CA TYR A 50 -8.24 -4.31 8.99
C TYR A 50 -8.40 -3.06 8.10
N TYR A 51 -7.57 -2.03 8.33
CA TYR A 51 -7.55 -0.82 7.51
C TYR A 51 -7.11 -1.13 6.07
N LYS A 52 -6.01 -1.86 5.88
CA LYS A 52 -5.49 -2.25 4.56
C LYS A 52 -6.51 -3.06 3.77
N ASN A 53 -7.14 -4.05 4.41
CA ASN A 53 -8.20 -4.86 3.79
C ASN A 53 -9.42 -4.01 3.43
N THR A 54 -9.81 -3.06 4.27
CA THR A 54 -10.94 -2.15 3.99
C THR A 54 -10.61 -1.20 2.83
N ILE A 55 -9.40 -0.64 2.77
CA ILE A 55 -8.93 0.18 1.65
C ILE A 55 -8.97 -0.62 0.35
N LEU A 56 -8.43 -1.83 0.35
CA LEU A 56 -8.48 -2.73 -0.82
C LEU A 56 -9.93 -2.95 -1.29
N ASN A 57 -10.81 -3.37 -0.41
CA ASN A 57 -12.18 -3.72 -0.77
C ASN A 57 -13.01 -2.50 -1.18
N GLN A 58 -12.93 -1.37 -0.45
CA GLN A 58 -13.82 -0.23 -0.67
C GLN A 58 -13.28 0.81 -1.64
N LEU A 59 -11.97 0.92 -1.81
CA LEU A 59 -11.37 1.85 -2.76
C LEU A 59 -10.89 1.13 -4.03
N LEU A 60 -10.05 0.10 -3.90
CA LEU A 60 -9.50 -0.56 -5.09
C LEU A 60 -10.57 -1.39 -5.81
N ILE A 61 -11.13 -2.41 -5.15
CA ILE A 61 -12.03 -3.38 -5.80
C ILE A 61 -13.34 -2.72 -6.23
N LYS A 62 -13.99 -1.94 -5.36
CA LYS A 62 -15.33 -1.35 -5.67
C LYS A 62 -15.30 -0.12 -6.56
N LYS A 63 -14.22 0.65 -6.59
CA LYS A 63 -14.19 1.96 -7.29
C LYS A 63 -13.26 2.00 -8.48
N HIS A 64 -12.38 1.03 -8.64
CA HIS A 64 -11.39 1.01 -9.70
C HIS A 64 -11.45 -0.29 -10.47
N ASP A 65 -11.08 -0.23 -11.73
CA ASP A 65 -10.85 -1.39 -12.56
C ASP A 65 -9.49 -2.01 -12.16
N LEU A 66 -9.50 -3.25 -11.71
CA LEU A 66 -8.31 -3.99 -11.29
C LEU A 66 -7.31 -4.22 -12.43
N TYR A 67 -7.76 -4.25 -13.69
CA TYR A 67 -6.86 -4.35 -14.84
C TYR A 67 -6.03 -3.07 -15.05
N ASN A 68 -6.60 -1.92 -14.69
CA ASN A 68 -5.98 -0.63 -14.90
C ASN A 68 -5.44 0.00 -13.61
N THR A 69 -5.62 -0.65 -12.46
CA THR A 69 -5.18 -0.12 -11.16
C THR A 69 -4.34 -1.16 -10.44
N ALA A 70 -3.12 -0.80 -10.11
CA ALA A 70 -2.25 -1.61 -9.26
C ALA A 70 -2.24 -1.08 -7.82
N ALA A 71 -2.12 -1.98 -6.85
CA ALA A 71 -1.82 -1.61 -5.48
C ALA A 71 -0.46 -2.15 -5.05
N LEU A 72 0.23 -1.38 -4.22
CA LEU A 72 1.47 -1.76 -3.54
C LEU A 72 1.31 -1.54 -2.04
N THR A 73 2.05 -2.28 -1.26
CA THR A 73 2.10 -2.13 0.20
C THR A 73 3.54 -2.11 0.67
N GLU A 74 3.80 -1.45 1.80
CA GLU A 74 5.09 -1.46 2.46
C GLU A 74 6.25 -0.96 1.57
N LEU A 75 6.00 0.03 0.70
CA LEU A 75 7.04 0.58 -0.17
C LEU A 75 7.91 1.57 0.59
N PRO A 76 9.24 1.32 0.69
CA PRO A 76 10.16 2.31 1.26
C PRO A 76 10.22 3.57 0.39
N VAL A 77 10.11 4.76 1.02
CA VAL A 77 10.25 6.07 0.38
C VAL A 77 11.02 6.99 1.32
N GLY A 78 12.27 7.28 1.03
CA GLY A 78 13.16 7.98 1.96
C GLY A 78 13.35 7.16 3.24
N ASP A 79 13.17 7.79 4.40
CA ASP A 79 13.26 7.16 5.71
C ASP A 79 11.92 6.58 6.18
N SER A 80 10.88 6.72 5.37
CA SER A 80 9.52 6.26 5.65
C SER A 80 9.15 5.04 4.81
N LYS A 81 8.05 4.39 5.17
CA LYS A 81 7.49 3.24 4.45
C LYS A 81 6.00 3.43 4.27
N ALA A 82 5.56 3.54 3.02
CA ALA A 82 4.16 3.80 2.68
C ALA A 82 3.30 2.54 2.88
N ASP A 83 2.26 2.63 3.70
CA ASP A 83 1.42 1.49 4.10
C ASP A 83 0.64 0.90 2.92
N PHE A 84 0.00 1.76 2.12
CA PHE A 84 -0.79 1.35 0.97
C PHE A 84 -0.70 2.40 -0.15
N ILE A 85 -0.48 1.94 -1.38
CA ILE A 85 -0.36 2.80 -2.54
C ILE A 85 -1.27 2.28 -3.64
N MET A 86 -2.00 3.16 -4.31
CA MET A 86 -2.77 2.84 -5.51
C MET A 86 -2.21 3.61 -6.71
N ILE A 87 -2.07 2.92 -7.84
CA ILE A 87 -1.55 3.50 -9.08
C ILE A 87 -2.52 3.24 -10.23
N ASN A 88 -3.18 4.33 -10.67
CA ASN A 88 -4.04 4.35 -11.83
C ASN A 88 -3.82 5.69 -12.58
N GLY A 89 -2.87 5.71 -13.52
CA GLY A 89 -2.40 6.94 -14.17
C GLY A 89 -1.64 7.89 -13.24
N ARG A 90 -1.91 7.87 -11.95
CA ARG A 90 -1.21 8.60 -10.89
C ARG A 90 -1.03 7.71 -9.68
N GLY A 91 0.03 7.97 -8.90
CA GLY A 91 0.26 7.30 -7.63
C GLY A 91 -0.38 8.05 -6.47
N VAL A 92 -1.11 7.34 -5.63
CA VAL A 92 -1.78 7.86 -4.43
C VAL A 92 -1.34 7.03 -3.24
N VAL A 93 -0.75 7.67 -2.24
CA VAL A 93 -0.38 7.03 -0.95
C VAL A 93 -1.53 7.15 0.03
N TYR A 94 -1.79 6.07 0.76
CA TYR A 94 -2.69 6.01 1.91
C TYR A 94 -1.87 5.59 3.12
N GLU A 95 -1.58 6.54 4.00
CA GLU A 95 -0.91 6.34 5.28
C GLU A 95 -1.96 6.03 6.34
N ILE A 96 -1.78 4.93 7.06
CA ILE A 96 -2.75 4.45 8.05
C ILE A 96 -2.33 4.90 9.45
N LYS A 97 -3.26 5.48 10.18
CA LYS A 97 -3.12 5.80 11.60
C LYS A 97 -4.30 5.21 12.36
N THR A 98 -4.07 4.06 12.98
CA THR A 98 -5.08 3.41 13.82
C THR A 98 -5.39 4.25 15.06
N ASP A 99 -6.42 3.88 15.81
CA ASP A 99 -6.79 4.59 17.05
C ASP A 99 -5.71 4.53 18.17
N LEU A 100 -4.70 3.65 18.03
CA LEU A 100 -3.58 3.53 18.98
C LEU A 100 -2.31 4.24 18.52
N ASP A 101 -2.26 4.68 17.27
CA ASP A 101 -1.08 5.38 16.75
C ASP A 101 -1.08 6.84 17.19
N ASN A 102 0.12 7.43 17.22
CA ASN A 102 0.28 8.86 17.35
C ASN A 102 0.66 9.49 16.02
N LEU A 103 0.48 10.79 15.88
CA LEU A 103 0.78 11.55 14.67
C LEU A 103 2.20 12.14 14.64
N LEU A 104 3.07 11.83 15.60
CA LEU A 104 4.40 12.44 15.74
C LEU A 104 5.29 12.27 14.50
N ARG A 105 5.21 11.12 13.84
CA ARG A 105 5.99 10.85 12.62
C ARG A 105 5.31 11.28 11.33
N LEU A 106 4.02 11.64 11.39
CA LEU A 106 3.18 11.83 10.20
C LEU A 106 3.71 12.94 9.29
N GLU A 107 4.22 14.03 9.86
CA GLU A 107 4.79 15.13 9.06
C GLU A 107 5.98 14.68 8.21
N ASN A 108 6.92 13.92 8.80
CA ASN A 108 8.08 13.39 8.08
C ASN A 108 7.67 12.35 7.04
N GLN A 109 6.72 11.48 7.35
CA GLN A 109 6.18 10.50 6.41
C GLN A 109 5.56 11.19 5.18
N ILE A 110 4.74 12.23 5.39
CA ILE A 110 4.15 13.00 4.30
C ILE A 110 5.23 13.68 3.44
N LYS A 111 6.25 14.28 4.07
CA LYS A 111 7.39 14.90 3.35
C LYS A 111 8.11 13.87 2.48
N ASP A 112 8.36 12.68 2.99
CA ASP A 112 8.99 11.61 2.24
C ASP A 112 8.12 11.17 1.06
N TYR A 113 6.83 10.95 1.27
CA TYR A 113 5.93 10.48 0.20
C TYR A 113 5.82 11.48 -0.94
N TYR A 114 5.80 12.78 -0.67
CA TYR A 114 5.77 13.82 -1.70
C TYR A 114 7.04 13.89 -2.55
N LYS A 115 8.15 13.25 -2.12
CA LYS A 115 9.36 13.13 -2.97
C LYS A 115 9.14 12.22 -4.19
N VAL A 116 8.12 11.34 -4.15
CA VAL A 116 7.81 10.38 -5.22
C VAL A 116 6.38 10.50 -5.73
N PHE A 117 5.42 10.71 -4.84
CA PHE A 117 3.98 10.71 -5.14
C PHE A 117 3.38 12.11 -5.04
N SER A 118 2.42 12.41 -5.92
CA SER A 118 1.78 13.74 -5.93
C SER A 118 0.51 13.82 -5.07
N TYR A 119 0.00 12.69 -4.57
CA TYR A 119 -1.20 12.62 -3.75
C TYR A 119 -0.97 11.75 -2.52
N VAL A 120 -1.30 12.29 -1.36
CA VAL A 120 -1.20 11.60 -0.08
C VAL A 120 -2.53 11.73 0.66
N TYR A 121 -3.04 10.63 1.16
CA TYR A 121 -4.15 10.56 2.09
C TYR A 121 -3.68 9.97 3.41
N VAL A 122 -4.22 10.47 4.50
CA VAL A 122 -4.13 9.83 5.81
C VAL A 122 -5.47 9.15 6.09
N VAL A 123 -5.43 7.89 6.49
CA VAL A 123 -6.61 7.09 6.82
C VAL A 123 -6.63 6.89 8.32
N VAL A 124 -7.65 7.45 8.98
CA VAL A 124 -7.77 7.46 10.44
C VAL A 124 -9.07 6.83 10.92
N GLY A 125 -9.07 6.33 12.15
CA GLY A 125 -10.30 5.99 12.85
C GLY A 125 -11.05 7.21 13.38
N ASN A 126 -12.25 6.99 13.90
CA ASN A 126 -13.09 8.07 14.42
C ASN A 126 -12.41 8.86 15.54
N LYS A 127 -11.65 8.19 16.42
CA LYS A 127 -10.97 8.84 17.55
C LYS A 127 -9.88 9.84 17.12
N GLN A 128 -9.20 9.54 16.02
CA GLN A 128 -8.11 10.38 15.50
C GLN A 128 -8.59 11.47 14.53
N LEU A 129 -9.85 11.42 14.09
CA LEU A 129 -10.35 12.28 13.01
C LEU A 129 -10.21 13.78 13.30
N LEU A 130 -10.60 14.23 14.47
CA LEU A 130 -10.53 15.67 14.84
C LEU A 130 -9.09 16.14 14.89
N HIS A 131 -8.21 15.36 15.50
CA HIS A 131 -6.78 15.66 15.59
C HIS A 131 -6.13 15.69 14.18
N ALA A 132 -6.43 14.70 13.34
CA ALA A 132 -5.93 14.69 11.96
C ALA A 132 -6.45 15.88 11.13
N LYS A 133 -7.70 16.29 11.30
CA LYS A 133 -8.26 17.47 10.63
C LYS A 133 -7.53 18.75 11.02
N GLU A 134 -7.27 18.95 12.30
CA GLU A 134 -6.56 20.14 12.78
C GLU A 134 -5.09 20.13 12.31
N PHE A 135 -4.42 18.99 12.46
CA PHE A 135 -3.01 18.82 12.03
C PHE A 135 -2.79 19.03 10.54
N LEU A 136 -3.75 18.62 9.70
CA LEU A 136 -3.62 18.63 8.24
C LEU A 136 -4.43 19.77 7.56
N LYS A 137 -5.01 20.71 8.32
CA LYS A 137 -5.97 21.70 7.76
C LYS A 137 -5.41 22.50 6.58
N ASP A 138 -4.17 22.96 6.69
CA ASP A 138 -3.51 23.82 5.71
C ASP A 138 -2.60 23.04 4.73
N GLN A 139 -2.62 21.71 4.78
CA GLN A 139 -1.80 20.87 3.93
C GLN A 139 -2.58 20.34 2.73
N LYS A 140 -1.87 20.00 1.64
CA LYS A 140 -2.44 19.36 0.43
C LYS A 140 -2.89 17.91 0.66
N VAL A 141 -2.66 17.36 1.84
CA VAL A 141 -2.99 15.99 2.26
C VAL A 141 -4.51 15.83 2.42
N GLY A 142 -5.03 14.72 1.90
CA GLY A 142 -6.43 14.34 2.11
C GLY A 142 -6.64 13.49 3.37
N ILE A 143 -7.88 13.32 3.78
CA ILE A 143 -8.24 12.52 4.95
C ILE A 143 -9.38 11.57 4.59
N TYR A 144 -9.17 10.29 4.82
CA TYR A 144 -10.23 9.29 4.90
C TYR A 144 -10.50 8.93 6.36
N GLU A 145 -11.76 8.80 6.69
CA GLU A 145 -12.21 8.24 7.96
C GLU A 145 -12.68 6.80 7.76
N LEU A 146 -12.17 5.88 8.56
CA LEU A 146 -12.77 4.58 8.77
C LEU A 146 -13.79 4.72 9.91
N THR A 147 -15.07 4.80 9.55
CA THR A 147 -16.17 5.00 10.51
C THR A 147 -16.37 3.80 11.43
N SER A 148 -17.11 3.97 12.52
CA SER A 148 -17.50 2.87 13.42
C SER A 148 -18.26 1.76 12.70
N SER A 149 -19.00 2.08 11.65
CA SER A 149 -19.71 1.10 10.80
C SER A 149 -18.84 0.43 9.74
N GLY A 150 -17.49 0.57 9.78
CA GLY A 150 -16.56 -0.05 8.84
C GLY A 150 -16.54 0.59 7.44
N LYS A 151 -17.10 1.80 7.26
CA LYS A 151 -17.11 2.50 5.97
C LYS A 151 -15.96 3.50 5.87
N LEU A 152 -15.31 3.54 4.69
CA LEU A 152 -14.32 4.57 4.35
C LEU A 152 -15.02 5.79 3.73
N ILE A 153 -14.91 6.93 4.42
CA ILE A 153 -15.49 8.19 3.98
C ILE A 153 -14.38 9.23 3.77
N CYS A 154 -14.33 9.83 2.57
CA CYS A 154 -13.41 10.94 2.30
C CYS A 154 -13.91 12.21 3.03
N ARG A 155 -13.18 12.65 4.04
CA ARG A 155 -13.50 13.85 4.83
C ARG A 155 -12.79 15.09 4.31
N LYS A 156 -11.65 14.94 3.66
CA LYS A 156 -10.89 16.00 2.99
C LYS A 156 -10.26 15.42 1.72
N LYS A 157 -10.44 16.07 0.58
CA LYS A 157 -9.78 15.67 -0.66
C LYS A 157 -8.31 16.07 -0.63
N ALA A 158 -7.43 15.21 -1.15
CA ALA A 158 -6.04 15.56 -1.39
C ALA A 158 -5.92 16.47 -2.62
N PHE A 159 -4.97 17.40 -2.56
CA PHE A 159 -4.59 18.23 -3.70
C PHE A 159 -3.22 17.77 -4.25
N CYS A 160 -3.03 17.97 -5.55
CA CYS A 160 -1.79 17.63 -6.22
C CYS A 160 -0.61 18.43 -5.65
N ASN A 161 0.45 17.74 -5.29
CA ASN A 161 1.73 18.33 -4.89
C ASN A 161 2.83 17.73 -5.75
N LYS A 162 3.45 18.55 -6.60
CA LYS A 162 4.60 18.20 -7.45
C LYS A 162 5.84 19.03 -7.12
N GLU A 163 5.75 19.91 -6.14
CA GLU A 163 6.82 20.84 -5.77
C GLU A 163 7.98 20.13 -5.04
N ASN A 164 7.68 19.01 -4.38
CA ASN A 164 8.62 18.29 -3.53
C ASN A 164 9.24 17.05 -4.20
N LEU A 165 8.98 16.82 -5.50
CA LEU A 165 9.52 15.66 -6.21
C LEU A 165 11.05 15.64 -6.17
N SER A 166 11.65 14.48 -5.93
CA SER A 166 13.07 14.25 -5.83
C SER A 166 13.53 13.15 -6.78
N TYR A 167 14.54 13.47 -7.60
CA TYR A 167 15.19 12.49 -8.46
C TYR A 167 15.81 11.34 -7.65
N GLU A 168 16.42 11.67 -6.51
CA GLU A 168 17.05 10.70 -5.62
C GLU A 168 16.03 9.71 -5.06
N ALA A 169 14.93 10.23 -4.53
CA ALA A 169 13.88 9.37 -3.95
C ALA A 169 13.19 8.53 -5.04
N MET A 170 12.93 9.10 -6.22
CA MET A 170 12.38 8.34 -7.36
C MET A 170 13.33 7.26 -7.85
N PHE A 171 14.64 7.50 -7.84
CA PHE A 171 15.62 6.49 -8.20
C PHE A 171 15.69 5.36 -7.15
N GLN A 172 15.63 5.69 -5.87
CA GLN A 172 15.69 4.73 -4.77
C GLN A 172 14.52 3.76 -4.73
N VAL A 173 13.33 4.17 -5.16
CA VAL A 173 12.15 3.28 -5.20
C VAL A 173 12.17 2.32 -6.40
N LEU A 174 13.06 2.53 -7.38
CA LEU A 174 13.19 1.69 -8.58
C LEU A 174 14.13 0.50 -8.35
N ARG A 175 13.77 -0.64 -8.94
CA ARG A 175 14.67 -1.78 -9.08
C ARG A 175 15.66 -1.54 -10.23
N LYS A 176 16.76 -2.30 -10.26
CA LYS A 176 17.79 -2.17 -11.31
C LYS A 176 17.19 -2.23 -12.72
N ALA A 177 16.46 -3.28 -13.05
CA ALA A 177 15.85 -3.43 -14.37
C ALA A 177 14.86 -2.30 -14.73
N GLU A 178 14.21 -1.69 -13.74
CA GLU A 178 13.25 -0.60 -13.95
C GLU A 178 13.96 0.70 -14.31
N PHE A 179 14.99 1.12 -13.56
CA PHE A 179 15.72 2.34 -13.92
C PHE A 179 16.52 2.16 -15.22
N GLU A 180 17.07 0.98 -15.51
CA GLU A 180 17.70 0.67 -16.79
C GLU A 180 16.71 0.79 -17.95
N SER A 181 15.49 0.27 -17.79
CA SER A 181 14.41 0.43 -18.78
C SER A 181 14.07 1.89 -19.06
N ILE A 182 14.00 2.74 -18.01
CA ILE A 182 13.77 4.18 -18.16
C ILE A 182 14.95 4.83 -18.91
N LEU A 183 16.19 4.48 -18.58
CA LEU A 183 17.37 5.02 -19.28
C LEU A 183 17.39 4.62 -20.76
N LEU A 184 17.15 3.36 -21.08
CA LEU A 184 17.05 2.87 -22.46
C LEU A 184 15.95 3.61 -23.24
N LYS A 185 14.81 3.85 -22.61
CA LYS A 185 13.71 4.60 -23.23
C LYS A 185 14.12 6.03 -23.61
N HIS A 186 14.88 6.73 -22.77
CA HIS A 186 15.21 8.14 -22.97
C HIS A 186 16.53 8.37 -23.69
N PHE A 187 17.49 7.45 -23.57
CA PHE A 187 18.86 7.64 -24.09
C PHE A 187 19.30 6.56 -25.07
N HIS A 188 18.49 5.51 -25.28
CA HIS A 188 18.76 4.37 -26.17
C HIS A 188 20.02 3.56 -25.82
N LYS A 189 20.66 3.86 -24.70
CA LYS A 189 21.86 3.18 -24.18
C LYS A 189 21.94 3.30 -22.66
N LEU A 190 22.79 2.49 -22.06
CA LEU A 190 23.15 2.54 -20.65
C LEU A 190 24.55 3.15 -20.46
N PRO A 191 24.87 3.69 -19.28
CA PRO A 191 26.21 4.17 -18.98
C PRO A 191 27.25 3.03 -19.10
N GLU A 192 28.33 3.30 -19.85
CA GLU A 192 29.46 2.39 -20.02
C GLU A 192 30.56 2.75 -19.02
N VAL A 193 30.41 2.34 -17.78
CA VAL A 193 31.35 2.61 -16.67
C VAL A 193 31.54 1.35 -15.84
N ASN A 194 32.55 1.32 -14.98
CA ASN A 194 32.78 0.18 -14.08
C ASN A 194 31.61 0.01 -13.08
N SER A 195 31.49 -1.18 -12.50
CA SER A 195 30.39 -1.53 -11.61
C SER A 195 30.26 -0.63 -10.37
N PHE A 196 31.37 -0.08 -9.84
CA PHE A 196 31.36 0.82 -8.68
C PHE A 196 30.74 2.18 -8.99
N GLN A 197 30.87 2.64 -10.23
CA GLN A 197 30.35 3.95 -10.68
C GLN A 197 28.96 3.83 -11.32
N TYR A 198 28.56 2.63 -11.73
CA TYR A 198 27.38 2.38 -12.56
C TYR A 198 26.12 2.96 -11.98
N TYR A 199 25.81 2.65 -10.71
CA TYR A 199 24.61 3.11 -10.04
C TYR A 199 24.54 4.65 -9.94
N ARG A 200 25.66 5.26 -9.57
CA ARG A 200 25.79 6.72 -9.48
C ARG A 200 25.63 7.39 -10.85
N GLU A 201 26.17 6.78 -11.90
CA GLU A 201 26.08 7.33 -13.24
C GLU A 201 24.66 7.19 -13.80
N CYS A 202 23.97 6.07 -13.57
CA CYS A 202 22.56 5.92 -13.91
C CYS A 202 21.70 7.00 -13.24
N GLN A 203 21.93 7.26 -11.96
CA GLN A 203 21.22 8.33 -11.23
C GLN A 203 21.48 9.71 -11.85
N LYS A 204 22.71 10.04 -12.24
CA LYS A 204 23.02 11.30 -12.93
C LYS A 204 22.30 11.42 -14.27
N TRP A 205 22.21 10.33 -15.03
CA TRP A 205 21.49 10.36 -16.31
C TRP A 205 20.00 10.59 -16.10
N LEU A 206 19.38 9.97 -15.10
CA LEU A 206 17.97 10.21 -14.80
C LEU A 206 17.68 11.68 -14.45
N LYS A 207 18.61 12.40 -13.83
CA LYS A 207 18.46 13.85 -13.56
C LYS A 207 18.37 14.71 -14.84
N ARG A 208 18.71 14.18 -16.00
CA ARG A 208 18.58 14.86 -17.30
C ARG A 208 17.16 14.73 -17.89
N VAL A 209 16.36 13.82 -17.37
CA VAL A 209 14.94 13.65 -17.76
C VAL A 209 14.11 14.69 -16.99
N ASN A 210 13.10 15.29 -17.64
CA ASN A 210 12.17 16.17 -16.94
C ASN A 210 11.53 15.43 -15.75
N ILE A 211 11.48 16.07 -14.58
CA ILE A 211 11.08 15.40 -13.32
C ILE A 211 9.65 14.86 -13.36
N ILE A 212 8.73 15.53 -14.05
CA ILE A 212 7.34 15.06 -14.20
C ILE A 212 7.27 13.85 -15.15
N THR A 213 8.08 13.87 -16.22
CA THR A 213 8.21 12.73 -17.13
C THR A 213 8.79 11.53 -16.40
N LEU A 214 9.83 11.73 -15.62
CA LEU A 214 10.42 10.70 -14.77
C LEU A 214 9.40 10.13 -13.78
N GLN A 215 8.63 10.98 -13.08
CA GLN A 215 7.57 10.53 -12.18
C GLN A 215 6.57 9.61 -12.89
N ASN A 216 6.15 10.00 -14.10
CA ASN A 216 5.22 9.17 -14.87
C ASN A 216 5.82 7.80 -15.25
N ASP A 217 7.10 7.74 -15.56
CA ASP A 217 7.79 6.48 -15.86
C ASP A 217 7.97 5.63 -14.61
N VAL A 218 8.33 6.24 -13.48
CA VAL A 218 8.35 5.57 -12.16
C VAL A 218 6.98 4.96 -11.84
N MET A 219 5.88 5.72 -12.01
CA MET A 219 4.53 5.19 -11.77
C MET A 219 4.22 3.99 -12.69
N LYS A 220 4.67 3.99 -13.95
CA LYS A 220 4.50 2.84 -14.86
C LYS A 220 5.28 1.62 -14.36
N CYS A 221 6.54 1.78 -13.95
CA CYS A 221 7.34 0.70 -13.39
C CYS A 221 6.71 0.13 -12.11
N LEU A 222 6.30 0.98 -11.18
CA LEU A 222 5.65 0.54 -9.95
C LEU A 222 4.32 -0.18 -10.23
N LYS A 223 3.54 0.31 -11.19
CA LYS A 223 2.28 -0.32 -11.61
C LYS A 223 2.49 -1.73 -12.15
N SER A 224 3.52 -1.95 -12.96
CA SER A 224 3.79 -3.26 -13.57
C SER A 224 4.18 -4.35 -12.56
N ARG A 225 4.55 -3.99 -11.34
CA ARG A 225 4.91 -4.96 -10.29
C ARG A 225 3.74 -5.85 -9.84
N THR A 226 2.50 -5.40 -10.03
CA THR A 226 1.30 -6.04 -9.46
C THR A 226 0.23 -6.41 -10.49
N LEU A 227 0.27 -5.86 -11.70
CA LEU A 227 -0.77 -6.09 -12.71
C LEU A 227 -0.87 -7.54 -13.22
N MET A 228 0.18 -8.35 -13.04
CA MET A 228 0.20 -9.74 -13.53
C MET A 228 -0.59 -10.73 -12.66
N LEU A 229 -1.17 -10.29 -11.55
CA LEU A 229 -1.56 -11.18 -10.47
C LEU A 229 -3.07 -11.21 -10.18
N VAL A 230 -3.89 -10.42 -10.84
CA VAL A 230 -5.31 -10.34 -10.49
C VAL A 230 -6.19 -10.87 -11.61
N GLU A 231 -6.52 -12.14 -11.56
CA GLU A 231 -7.71 -12.62 -12.24
C GLU A 231 -8.98 -12.05 -11.61
N ASN A 232 -9.99 -11.77 -12.45
CA ASN A 232 -11.24 -11.06 -12.14
C ASN A 232 -12.17 -11.69 -11.09
N LYS A 233 -11.68 -12.53 -10.20
CA LYS A 233 -12.55 -13.34 -9.33
C LYS A 233 -12.25 -13.21 -7.84
N LEU A 234 -11.49 -12.15 -7.45
CA LEU A 234 -11.14 -11.98 -6.04
C LEU A 234 -12.39 -11.84 -5.16
N GLU A 235 -13.42 -11.12 -5.63
CA GLU A 235 -14.68 -10.94 -4.89
C GLU A 235 -15.52 -12.20 -4.82
N GLU A 236 -15.49 -13.03 -5.86
CA GLU A 236 -16.30 -14.25 -5.95
C GLU A 236 -15.65 -15.43 -5.22
N LYS A 237 -14.31 -15.53 -5.28
CA LYS A 237 -13.58 -16.72 -4.79
C LYS A 237 -12.97 -16.55 -3.41
N VAL A 238 -12.76 -15.30 -2.94
CA VAL A 238 -12.05 -15.04 -1.69
C VAL A 238 -12.95 -14.34 -0.68
N PRO A 239 -13.12 -14.92 0.54
CA PRO A 239 -13.82 -14.26 1.63
C PRO A 239 -13.31 -12.84 1.87
N TYR A 240 -14.20 -11.92 2.25
CA TYR A 240 -13.90 -10.51 2.44
C TYR A 240 -12.66 -10.29 3.33
N GLU A 241 -12.57 -11.05 4.40
CA GLU A 241 -11.53 -10.97 5.43
C GLU A 241 -10.13 -11.27 4.89
N LEU A 242 -10.03 -12.11 3.84
CA LEU A 242 -8.77 -12.58 3.28
C LEU A 242 -8.34 -11.89 1.99
N ARG A 243 -9.15 -10.99 1.43
CA ARG A 243 -8.88 -10.39 0.12
C ARG A 243 -7.57 -9.61 0.06
N PHE A 244 -7.21 -8.89 1.12
CA PHE A 244 -5.91 -8.21 1.18
C PHE A 244 -4.75 -9.20 1.12
N TYR A 245 -4.85 -10.28 1.92
CA TYR A 245 -3.85 -11.33 1.90
C TYR A 245 -3.74 -11.99 0.52
N ALA A 246 -4.87 -12.40 -0.06
CA ALA A 246 -4.89 -13.04 -1.37
C ALA A 246 -4.32 -12.12 -2.48
N TYR A 247 -4.64 -10.84 -2.46
CA TYR A 247 -4.15 -9.88 -3.44
C TYR A 247 -2.62 -9.73 -3.42
N PHE A 248 -2.00 -9.76 -2.24
CA PHE A 248 -0.56 -9.55 -2.09
C PHE A 248 0.24 -10.86 -1.92
N SER A 249 -0.41 -12.02 -1.76
CA SER A 249 0.26 -13.30 -1.59
C SER A 249 0.73 -13.89 -2.91
N LYS A 250 2.01 -14.28 -2.96
CA LYS A 250 2.57 -14.98 -4.13
C LYS A 250 1.97 -16.37 -4.33
N LYS A 251 1.52 -17.05 -3.26
CA LYS A 251 0.94 -18.40 -3.32
C LYS A 251 -0.41 -18.42 -4.05
N PHE A 252 -1.26 -17.42 -3.88
CA PHE A 252 -2.53 -17.31 -4.60
C PHE A 252 -2.38 -17.05 -6.10
N ASN A 253 -1.18 -16.67 -6.54
CA ASN A 253 -0.88 -16.25 -7.89
C ASN A 253 -0.09 -17.32 -8.69
N SER A 254 0.31 -18.44 -8.06
CA SER A 254 1.07 -19.53 -8.70
C SER A 254 0.24 -20.74 -9.07
N ASP A 255 -1.02 -20.84 -8.63
CA ASP A 255 -1.86 -22.02 -8.79
C ASP A 255 -2.97 -21.87 -9.87
N TYR A 256 -2.81 -20.87 -10.76
CA TYR A 256 -3.72 -20.69 -11.89
C TYR A 256 -2.98 -20.31 -13.18
#